data_72a299fd66035ef5d429b75567ee8301
#
_entry.id   72a299fd66035ef5d429b75567ee8301
#
_cell.length_a   1.000
_cell.length_b   1.000
_cell.length_c   1.000
_cell.angle_alpha   90.00
_cell.angle_beta   90.00
_cell.angle_gamma   90.00
#
_symmetry.space_group_name_H-M   'P 1'
#
loop_
_entity.id
_entity.type
_entity.pdbx_description
1 polymer ?
#
loop_
_entity_poly.entity_id
_entity_poly.type
_entity_poly.pdbx_seq_one_letter_code
_entity_poly.pdbx_strand_id
1 'polypeptide(L)'
;SRRNVRTYRDDPISQEALAQILEAGRRAPSAMNWQPWDFILVTDRQQLRELSQVWRGAGHVADSAATIVLVAPVPADDAERDRMRFDLGQATMAMMLAAADLGIGSGHADISDQERAREILGVPDDRMCVLQIALGYPADRPLRPIGRPDRRSFDEVVHVGQW
;
A
#
# COMPACT_ATOMS: atom_id res chain seq x y z
N SER A 1 -9.07 -14.64 -1.61
CA SER A 1 -9.09 -13.21 -1.96
C SER A 1 -9.06 -12.37 -0.68
N ARG A 2 -8.27 -11.30 -0.65
CA ARG A 2 -8.24 -10.36 0.45
C ARG A 2 -9.37 -9.32 0.35
N ARG A 3 -9.68 -8.65 1.47
CA ARG A 3 -10.48 -7.43 1.51
C ARG A 3 -9.65 -6.24 2.00
N ASN A 4 -10.05 -5.02 1.67
CA ASN A 4 -9.52 -3.84 2.33
C ASN A 4 -10.02 -3.77 3.78
N VAL A 5 -9.13 -3.41 4.71
CA VAL A 5 -9.43 -3.17 6.12
C VAL A 5 -9.11 -1.70 6.41
N ARG A 6 -10.03 -1.02 7.08
CA ARG A 6 -9.90 0.40 7.45
C ARG A 6 -10.28 0.68 8.91
N THR A 7 -10.54 -0.37 9.67
CA THR A 7 -10.83 -0.30 11.11
C THR A 7 -9.98 -1.34 11.81
N TYR A 8 -9.13 -0.90 12.69
CA TYR A 8 -8.10 -1.72 13.32
C TYR A 8 -8.30 -1.82 14.82
N ARG A 9 -7.83 -2.92 15.40
CA ARG A 9 -7.65 -3.07 16.84
C ARG A 9 -6.36 -2.35 17.25
N ASP A 10 -6.27 -1.96 18.50
CA ASP A 10 -5.08 -1.32 19.07
C ASP A 10 -4.02 -2.38 19.48
N ASP A 11 -3.76 -3.33 18.60
CA ASP A 11 -2.75 -4.37 18.81
C ASP A 11 -1.51 -4.07 17.96
N PRO A 12 -0.30 -4.08 18.52
CA PRO A 12 0.92 -3.86 17.76
C PRO A 12 1.20 -5.03 16.82
N ILE A 13 1.79 -4.74 15.66
CA ILE A 13 2.30 -5.76 14.74
C ILE A 13 3.75 -6.07 15.12
N SER A 14 4.13 -7.36 15.16
CA SER A 14 5.50 -7.75 15.47
C SER A 14 6.49 -7.28 14.40
N GLN A 15 7.73 -7.02 14.80
CA GLN A 15 8.79 -6.61 13.87
C GLN A 15 9.06 -7.68 12.80
N GLU A 16 8.93 -8.96 13.16
CA GLU A 16 9.09 -10.09 12.23
C GLU A 16 8.00 -10.07 11.14
N ALA A 17 6.75 -9.84 11.52
CA ALA A 17 5.64 -9.74 10.57
C ALA A 17 5.82 -8.53 9.64
N LEU A 18 6.21 -7.37 10.17
CA LEU A 18 6.51 -6.18 9.38
C LEU A 18 7.67 -6.43 8.40
N ALA A 19 8.74 -7.10 8.84
CA ALA A 19 9.86 -7.47 7.98
C ALA A 19 9.44 -8.42 6.85
N GLN A 20 8.59 -9.42 7.12
CA GLN A 20 8.07 -10.34 6.10
C GLN A 20 7.22 -9.59 5.05
N ILE A 21 6.40 -8.65 5.48
CA ILE A 21 5.58 -7.83 4.58
C ILE A 21 6.46 -6.95 3.68
N LEU A 22 7.45 -6.28 4.26
CA LEU A 22 8.40 -5.44 3.51
C LEU A 22 9.24 -6.28 2.52
N GLU A 23 9.67 -7.47 2.94
CA GLU A 23 10.43 -8.39 2.07
C GLU A 23 9.58 -8.87 0.88
N ALA A 24 8.29 -9.10 1.05
CA ALA A 24 7.40 -9.42 -0.05
C ALA A 24 7.33 -8.28 -1.09
N GLY A 25 7.28 -7.02 -0.64
CA GLY A 25 7.35 -5.86 -1.52
C GLY A 25 8.69 -5.73 -2.23
N ARG A 26 9.80 -5.91 -1.50
CA ARG A 26 11.15 -5.84 -2.04
C ARG A 26 11.43 -6.87 -3.13
N ARG A 27 10.78 -8.04 -3.07
CA ARG A 27 10.91 -9.13 -4.05
C ARG A 27 9.92 -9.04 -5.21
N ALA A 28 9.11 -8.02 -5.27
CA ALA A 28 8.20 -7.85 -6.40
C ALA A 28 8.97 -7.72 -7.72
N PRO A 29 8.43 -8.21 -8.84
CA PRO A 29 9.04 -7.99 -10.14
C PRO A 29 8.95 -6.52 -10.55
N SER A 30 9.90 -6.07 -11.38
CA SER A 30 9.85 -4.75 -12.00
C SER A 30 10.42 -4.80 -13.42
N ALA A 31 10.01 -3.85 -14.26
CA ALA A 31 10.50 -3.72 -15.62
C ALA A 31 12.03 -3.63 -15.63
N MET A 32 12.69 -4.51 -16.39
CA MET A 32 14.16 -4.59 -16.48
C MET A 32 14.88 -4.68 -15.12
N ASN A 33 14.17 -5.15 -14.07
CA ASN A 33 14.66 -5.19 -12.70
C ASN A 33 15.06 -3.79 -12.14
N TRP A 34 14.37 -2.76 -12.57
CA TRP A 34 14.63 -1.37 -12.18
C TRP A 34 14.41 -1.11 -10.68
N GLN A 35 13.43 -1.77 -10.05
CA GLN A 35 13.12 -1.68 -8.61
C GLN A 35 12.94 -0.22 -8.14
N PRO A 36 11.97 0.53 -8.69
CA PRO A 36 11.82 1.98 -8.49
C PRO A 36 11.21 2.34 -7.12
N TRP A 37 11.42 1.56 -6.09
CA TRP A 37 10.80 1.72 -4.79
C TRP A 37 11.80 1.83 -3.66
N ASP A 38 11.46 2.71 -2.73
CA ASP A 38 11.90 2.70 -1.35
C ASP A 38 10.66 2.54 -0.45
N PHE A 39 10.80 1.94 0.72
CA PHE A 39 9.72 1.75 1.66
C PHE A 39 10.04 2.43 2.97
N ILE A 40 9.16 3.32 3.43
CA ILE A 40 9.25 3.94 4.75
C ILE A 40 8.21 3.28 5.65
N LEU A 41 8.68 2.59 6.70
CA LEU A 41 7.82 2.02 7.73
C LEU A 41 7.59 3.05 8.82
N VAL A 42 6.33 3.40 9.07
CA VAL A 42 5.91 4.34 10.10
C VAL A 42 5.09 3.60 11.15
N THR A 43 5.51 3.72 12.42
CA THR A 43 4.81 3.17 13.58
C THR A 43 4.57 4.25 14.66
N ASP A 44 5.16 5.43 14.51
CA ASP A 44 4.94 6.55 15.42
C ASP A 44 3.51 7.09 15.28
N ARG A 45 2.81 7.20 16.41
CA ARG A 45 1.40 7.60 16.45
C ARG A 45 1.14 9.01 15.96
N GLN A 46 2.11 9.94 16.15
CA GLN A 46 1.97 11.29 15.66
C GLN A 46 2.13 11.34 14.15
N GLN A 47 3.16 10.70 13.60
CA GLN A 47 3.36 10.60 12.16
C GLN A 47 2.18 9.93 11.45
N LEU A 48 1.59 8.86 12.04
CA LEU A 48 0.40 8.20 11.50
C LEU A 48 -0.81 9.15 11.43
N ARG A 49 -1.02 9.97 12.47
CA ARG A 49 -2.07 10.99 12.45
C ARG A 49 -1.82 12.06 11.39
N GLU A 50 -0.59 12.51 11.24
CA GLU A 50 -0.23 13.50 10.22
C GLU A 50 -0.37 12.93 8.80
N LEU A 51 0.08 11.70 8.55
CA LEU A 51 -0.08 11.00 7.28
C LEU A 51 -1.54 10.71 6.93
N SER A 52 -2.44 10.61 7.90
CA SER A 52 -3.88 10.46 7.65
C SER A 52 -4.51 11.67 6.98
N GLN A 53 -3.84 12.82 7.01
CA GLN A 53 -4.33 14.12 6.50
C GLN A 53 -3.82 14.44 5.09
N VAL A 54 -2.82 13.70 4.56
CA VAL A 54 -2.24 13.98 3.23
C VAL A 54 -3.17 13.64 2.07
N TRP A 55 -4.28 12.99 2.35
CA TRP A 55 -5.37 12.73 1.40
C TRP A 55 -6.70 12.50 2.13
N ARG A 56 -7.79 13.04 1.57
CA ARG A 56 -9.14 12.94 2.16
C ARG A 56 -9.63 11.51 2.45
N GLY A 57 -9.10 10.50 1.75
CA GLY A 57 -9.45 9.08 1.92
C GLY A 57 -8.51 8.31 2.85
N ALA A 58 -7.52 8.97 3.45
CA ALA A 58 -6.48 8.35 4.27
C ALA A 58 -6.81 8.30 5.78
N GLY A 59 -7.99 8.72 6.21
CA GLY A 59 -8.36 8.82 7.65
C GLY A 59 -8.08 7.56 8.47
N HIS A 60 -8.20 6.37 7.85
CA HIS A 60 -7.92 5.09 8.50
C HIS A 60 -6.43 4.85 8.84
N VAL A 61 -5.52 5.65 8.30
CA VAL A 61 -4.08 5.60 8.61
C VAL A 61 -3.83 6.00 10.06
N ALA A 62 -4.57 6.96 10.58
CA ALA A 62 -4.43 7.45 11.96
C ALA A 62 -4.54 6.34 13.03
N ASP A 63 -5.40 5.35 12.79
CA ASP A 63 -5.69 4.26 13.72
C ASP A 63 -4.97 2.96 13.38
N SER A 64 -4.13 2.96 12.34
CA SER A 64 -3.36 1.76 11.96
C SER A 64 -2.26 1.44 12.98
N ALA A 65 -1.87 0.18 13.12
CA ALA A 65 -0.73 -0.22 13.93
C ALA A 65 0.61 0.15 13.29
N ALA A 66 0.64 0.18 11.95
CA ALA A 66 1.78 0.61 11.15
C ALA A 66 1.30 1.06 9.76
N THR A 67 2.09 1.88 9.11
CA THR A 67 1.86 2.27 7.71
C THR A 67 3.17 2.16 6.93
N ILE A 68 3.12 1.57 5.74
CA ILE A 68 4.24 1.54 4.81
C ILE A 68 3.96 2.59 3.73
N VAL A 69 4.85 3.57 3.57
CA VAL A 69 4.80 4.54 2.48
C VAL A 69 5.74 4.09 1.38
N LEU A 70 5.22 3.98 0.16
CA LEU A 70 6.01 3.71 -1.04
C LEU A 70 6.52 5.02 -1.60
N VAL A 71 7.83 5.13 -1.67
CA VAL A 71 8.57 6.27 -2.21
C VAL A 71 9.24 5.85 -3.51
N ALA A 72 9.27 6.73 -4.49
CA ALA A 72 9.88 6.46 -5.78
C ALA A 72 10.55 7.72 -6.34
N PRO A 73 11.44 7.60 -7.35
CA PRO A 73 11.95 8.76 -8.07
C PRO A 73 10.83 9.61 -8.67
N VAL A 74 11.03 10.92 -8.74
CA VAL A 74 10.16 11.77 -9.55
C VAL A 74 10.35 11.38 -11.02
N PRO A 75 9.30 10.92 -11.74
CA PRO A 75 9.44 10.42 -13.10
C PRO A 75 9.80 11.55 -14.08
N ALA A 76 10.68 11.26 -15.04
CA ALA A 76 11.09 12.22 -16.04
C ALA A 76 9.98 12.50 -17.08
N ASP A 77 9.11 11.52 -17.35
CA ASP A 77 8.03 11.61 -18.30
C ASP A 77 6.84 10.70 -17.92
N ASP A 78 5.77 10.78 -18.72
CA ASP A 78 4.55 10.01 -18.51
C ASP A 78 4.78 8.49 -18.69
N ALA A 79 5.64 8.08 -19.61
CA ALA A 79 5.94 6.67 -19.85
C ALA A 79 6.71 6.05 -18.69
N GLU A 80 7.65 6.78 -18.11
CA GLU A 80 8.36 6.36 -16.90
C GLU A 80 7.40 6.28 -15.70
N ARG A 81 6.55 7.28 -15.55
CA ARG A 81 5.52 7.29 -14.50
C ARG A 81 4.59 6.07 -14.59
N ASP A 82 4.15 5.72 -15.79
CA ASP A 82 3.20 4.61 -15.97
C ASP A 82 3.88 3.27 -15.70
N ARG A 83 5.12 3.06 -16.14
CA ARG A 83 5.93 1.87 -15.78
C ARG A 83 6.13 1.78 -14.27
N MET A 84 6.56 2.87 -13.64
CA MET A 84 6.77 2.95 -12.20
C MET A 84 5.50 2.59 -11.42
N ARG A 85 4.36 3.15 -11.79
CA ARG A 85 3.08 2.86 -11.14
C ARG A 85 2.65 1.41 -11.28
N PHE A 86 2.92 0.79 -12.43
CA PHE A 86 2.67 -0.64 -12.63
C PHE A 86 3.53 -1.49 -11.68
N ASP A 87 4.82 -1.21 -11.60
CA ASP A 87 5.75 -1.94 -10.72
C ASP A 87 5.42 -1.75 -9.23
N LEU A 88 5.14 -0.51 -8.82
CA LEU A 88 4.69 -0.21 -7.46
C LEU A 88 3.35 -0.88 -7.11
N GLY A 89 2.46 -1.03 -8.08
CA GLY A 89 1.21 -1.79 -7.91
C GLY A 89 1.46 -3.26 -7.60
N GLN A 90 2.45 -3.88 -8.24
CA GLN A 90 2.87 -5.26 -7.96
C GLN A 90 3.46 -5.39 -6.55
N ALA A 91 4.38 -4.50 -6.16
CA ALA A 91 4.96 -4.47 -4.82
C ALA A 91 3.88 -4.25 -3.74
N THR A 92 2.96 -3.33 -3.97
CA THR A 92 1.80 -3.08 -3.10
C THR A 92 0.97 -4.35 -2.91
N MET A 93 0.61 -5.03 -3.99
CA MET A 93 -0.20 -6.23 -3.91
C MET A 93 0.54 -7.36 -3.20
N ALA A 94 1.84 -7.55 -3.45
CA ALA A 94 2.66 -8.54 -2.76
C ALA A 94 2.67 -8.31 -1.25
N MET A 95 2.90 -7.08 -0.79
CA MET A 95 2.85 -6.71 0.64
C MET A 95 1.46 -6.94 1.25
N MET A 96 0.40 -6.56 0.55
CA MET A 96 -0.96 -6.72 1.06
C MET A 96 -1.41 -8.19 1.11
N LEU A 97 -0.87 -9.06 0.25
CA LEU A 97 -1.10 -10.51 0.30
C LEU A 97 -0.32 -11.15 1.45
N ALA A 98 0.96 -10.78 1.64
CA ALA A 98 1.76 -11.23 2.77
C ALA A 98 1.13 -10.81 4.11
N ALA A 99 0.64 -9.58 4.22
CA ALA A 99 -0.09 -9.14 5.41
C ALA A 99 -1.33 -10.01 5.66
N ALA A 100 -2.12 -10.31 4.62
CA ALA A 100 -3.31 -11.13 4.76
C ALA A 100 -2.99 -12.58 5.20
N ASP A 101 -1.89 -13.16 4.73
CA ASP A 101 -1.41 -14.49 5.13
C ASP A 101 -1.02 -14.53 6.62
N LEU A 102 -0.49 -13.43 7.14
CA LEU A 102 -0.16 -13.24 8.56
C LEU A 102 -1.37 -12.83 9.43
N GLY A 103 -2.59 -12.81 8.88
CA GLY A 103 -3.78 -12.36 9.60
C GLY A 103 -3.87 -10.85 9.82
N ILE A 104 -3.01 -10.06 9.15
CA ILE A 104 -2.95 -8.60 9.24
C ILE A 104 -3.80 -7.98 8.13
N GLY A 105 -4.72 -7.11 8.52
CA GLY A 105 -5.54 -6.32 7.60
C GLY A 105 -4.74 -5.19 6.97
N SER A 106 -5.04 -4.90 5.70
CA SER A 106 -4.39 -3.80 4.99
C SER A 106 -5.40 -2.94 4.23
N GLY A 107 -5.15 -1.63 4.20
CA GLY A 107 -5.88 -0.68 3.39
C GLY A 107 -4.92 0.32 2.77
N HIS A 108 -4.88 0.42 1.44
CA HIS A 108 -4.04 1.44 0.79
C HIS A 108 -4.80 2.76 0.65
N ALA A 109 -4.06 3.84 0.65
CA ALA A 109 -4.53 5.20 0.44
C ALA A 109 -3.56 5.97 -0.45
N ASP A 110 -4.09 6.90 -1.20
CA ASP A 110 -3.31 7.83 -2.04
C ASP A 110 -2.60 8.88 -1.17
N ILE A 111 -1.66 9.60 -1.77
CA ILE A 111 -0.97 10.75 -1.18
C ILE A 111 -1.06 11.89 -2.19
N SER A 112 -1.98 12.84 -1.96
CA SER A 112 -2.16 13.99 -2.84
C SER A 112 -1.33 15.20 -2.42
N ASP A 113 -1.14 15.38 -1.11
CA ASP A 113 -0.29 16.43 -0.55
C ASP A 113 1.16 15.94 -0.44
N GLN A 114 1.90 16.09 -1.55
CA GLN A 114 3.29 15.62 -1.66
C GLN A 114 4.25 16.41 -0.78
N GLU A 115 4.06 17.72 -0.68
CA GLU A 115 4.90 18.62 0.12
C GLU A 115 4.84 18.21 1.59
N ARG A 116 3.61 18.13 2.14
CA ARG A 116 3.40 17.71 3.52
C ARG A 116 3.89 16.29 3.80
N ALA A 117 3.67 15.34 2.89
CA ALA A 117 4.14 13.98 3.07
C ALA A 117 5.68 13.90 3.13
N ARG A 118 6.37 14.65 2.27
CA ARG A 118 7.83 14.74 2.29
C ARG A 118 8.35 15.38 3.57
N GLU A 119 7.72 16.45 4.05
CA GLU A 119 8.07 17.09 5.32
C GLU A 119 7.96 16.12 6.51
N ILE A 120 6.82 15.39 6.62
CA ILE A 120 6.58 14.43 7.69
C ILE A 120 7.62 13.31 7.70
N LEU A 121 8.05 12.87 6.52
CA LEU A 121 8.88 11.68 6.33
C LEU A 121 10.36 11.98 6.06
N GLY A 122 10.74 13.23 5.88
CA GLY A 122 12.10 13.63 5.50
C GLY A 122 12.51 13.15 4.10
N VAL A 123 11.55 13.04 3.17
CA VAL A 123 11.80 12.57 1.80
C VAL A 123 12.36 13.70 0.95
N PRO A 124 13.48 13.50 0.22
CA PRO A 124 14.11 14.55 -0.59
C PRO A 124 13.29 14.91 -1.84
N ASP A 125 13.61 16.06 -2.45
CA ASP A 125 12.82 16.64 -3.55
C ASP A 125 12.87 15.83 -4.86
N ASP A 126 13.90 15.01 -5.06
CA ASP A 126 14.01 14.10 -6.21
C ASP A 126 13.17 12.80 -6.05
N ARG A 127 12.44 12.71 -4.96
CA ARG A 127 11.56 11.57 -4.63
C ARG A 127 10.11 12.03 -4.42
N MET A 128 9.18 11.11 -4.64
CA MET A 128 7.77 11.32 -4.37
C MET A 128 7.18 10.19 -3.52
N CYS A 129 6.24 10.53 -2.65
CA CYS A 129 5.45 9.57 -1.90
C CYS A 129 4.26 9.12 -2.75
N VAL A 130 4.29 7.88 -3.27
CA VAL A 130 3.31 7.45 -4.29
C VAL A 130 1.99 7.00 -3.67
N LEU A 131 2.07 6.16 -2.64
CA LEU A 131 0.92 5.68 -1.90
C LEU A 131 1.34 5.18 -0.51
N GLN A 132 0.36 4.95 0.35
CA GLN A 132 0.57 4.42 1.69
C GLN A 132 -0.33 3.20 1.94
N ILE A 133 0.20 2.20 2.68
CA ILE A 133 -0.49 0.97 3.06
C ILE A 133 -0.61 0.95 4.58
N ALA A 134 -1.80 1.22 5.08
CA ALA A 134 -2.11 1.10 6.50
C ALA A 134 -2.29 -0.38 6.87
N LEU A 135 -1.71 -0.81 7.98
CA LEU A 135 -1.66 -2.18 8.48
C LEU A 135 -2.20 -2.25 9.91
N GLY A 136 -2.93 -3.31 10.23
CA GLY A 136 -3.40 -3.56 11.59
C GLY A 136 -4.31 -4.79 11.66
N TYR A 137 -4.55 -5.31 12.85
CA TYR A 137 -5.50 -6.39 13.02
C TYR A 137 -6.94 -5.88 12.86
N PRO A 138 -7.80 -6.56 12.07
CA PRO A 138 -9.15 -6.07 11.80
C PRO A 138 -10.00 -5.99 13.06
N ALA A 139 -10.69 -4.87 13.28
CA ALA A 139 -11.63 -4.67 14.40
C ALA A 139 -13.06 -4.99 14.02
N ASP A 140 -13.44 -4.83 12.75
CA ASP A 140 -14.82 -4.94 12.27
C ASP A 140 -15.27 -6.40 12.04
N ARG A 141 -14.44 -7.18 11.34
CA ARG A 141 -14.73 -8.58 10.99
C ARG A 141 -13.46 -9.33 10.60
N PRO A 142 -13.44 -10.67 10.74
CA PRO A 142 -12.27 -11.49 10.36
C PRO A 142 -11.86 -11.31 8.90
N LEU A 143 -10.56 -11.53 8.62
CA LEU A 143 -10.02 -11.61 7.25
C LEU A 143 -10.53 -12.89 6.57
N ARG A 144 -11.68 -12.78 5.92
CA ARG A 144 -12.23 -13.85 5.09
C ARG A 144 -12.49 -13.33 3.69
N PRO A 145 -12.38 -14.19 2.66
CA PRO A 145 -12.77 -13.82 1.31
C PRO A 145 -14.21 -13.29 1.28
N ILE A 146 -14.46 -12.30 0.42
CA ILE A 146 -15.81 -11.80 0.18
C ILE A 146 -16.55 -12.90 -0.61
N GLY A 147 -17.60 -13.47 -0.03
CA GLY A 147 -18.34 -14.60 -0.62
C GLY A 147 -19.04 -14.25 -1.93
N ARG A 148 -19.51 -13.01 -2.08
CA ARG A 148 -20.10 -12.49 -3.31
C ARG A 148 -19.46 -11.12 -3.61
N PRO A 149 -18.27 -11.12 -4.25
CA PRO A 149 -17.63 -9.86 -4.62
C PRO A 149 -18.45 -9.20 -5.75
N ASP A 150 -18.69 -7.89 -5.63
CA ASP A 150 -19.23 -7.10 -6.71
C ASP A 150 -18.12 -6.95 -7.78
N ARG A 151 -18.21 -7.75 -8.80
CA ARG A 151 -17.28 -7.81 -9.95
C ARG A 151 -18.10 -8.04 -11.21
N ARG A 152 -17.62 -7.47 -12.29
CA ARG A 152 -18.12 -7.81 -13.64
C ARG A 152 -18.00 -9.32 -13.83
N SER A 153 -18.89 -9.90 -14.62
CA SER A 153 -18.87 -11.34 -14.93
C SER A 153 -17.59 -11.71 -15.68
N PHE A 154 -17.24 -12.99 -15.64
CA PHE A 154 -16.05 -13.50 -16.34
C PHE A 154 -16.12 -13.17 -17.84
N ASP A 155 -17.27 -13.42 -18.46
CA ASP A 155 -17.49 -13.23 -19.91
C ASP A 155 -17.46 -11.77 -20.35
N GLU A 156 -17.72 -10.83 -19.42
CA GLU A 156 -17.59 -9.39 -19.72
C GLU A 156 -16.16 -8.86 -19.73
N VAL A 157 -15.21 -9.60 -19.16
CA VAL A 157 -13.82 -9.13 -18.99
C VAL A 157 -12.78 -10.04 -19.63
N VAL A 158 -13.19 -11.24 -20.07
CA VAL A 158 -12.31 -12.21 -20.70
C VAL A 158 -12.74 -12.47 -22.13
N HIS A 159 -11.88 -12.12 -23.07
CA HIS A 159 -12.07 -12.32 -24.50
C HIS A 159 -11.00 -13.31 -25.00
N VAL A 160 -11.42 -14.33 -25.74
CA VAL A 160 -10.51 -15.38 -26.22
C VAL A 160 -10.11 -15.08 -27.66
N GLY A 161 -8.84 -14.80 -27.85
CA GLY A 161 -8.24 -14.59 -29.16
C GLY A 161 -8.42 -13.17 -29.75
N GLN A 162 -9.57 -12.55 -29.54
CA GLN A 162 -9.87 -11.18 -30.03
C GLN A 162 -10.90 -10.51 -29.11
N TRP A 163 -11.00 -9.18 -29.20
CA TRP A 163 -11.99 -8.39 -28.48
C TRP A 163 -13.40 -8.66 -28.98
#